data_1bc93f2d9da5400a15bf9b62cbdcda6c
#
_entry.id   1bc93f2d9da5400a15bf9b62cbdcda6c
#
_cell.length_a   1.000
_cell.length_b   1.000
_cell.length_c   1.000
_cell.angle_alpha   90.00
_cell.angle_beta   90.00
_cell.angle_gamma   90.00
#
_symmetry.space_group_name_H-M   'P 1'
#
loop_
_entity.id
_entity.type
_entity.pdbx_description
1 polymer ?
#
loop_
_entity_poly.entity_id
_entity_poly.type
_entity_poly.pdbx_seq_one_letter_code
_entity_poly.pdbx_strand_id
1 'polypeptide(L)'
;MSLDATTILNAVVGHALASGYFEQVNGHEPLSPPTTGVTAAVWTEEIGPARGTSGLDSTSARLALFVRLYMPMAQLPSDAIDPNMMAAIDALFTAYSGDFELGGLVREVDLLGSYGAPLSGRAGYLKTSGVDYRVFTITLPLVVNDLWEQVS
;
A
#
# COMPACT_ATOMS: atom_id res chain seq x y z
N MET A 1 15.02 12.61 13.96
CA MET A 1 13.69 11.99 14.25
C MET A 1 13.66 10.58 13.71
N SER A 2 12.95 9.73 14.39
CA SER A 2 12.75 8.37 13.93
C SER A 2 11.44 8.26 13.11
N LEU A 3 11.38 7.25 12.27
CA LEU A 3 10.20 6.97 11.46
C LEU A 3 9.13 6.29 12.32
N ASP A 4 7.92 6.85 12.36
CA ASP A 4 6.78 6.23 13.02
C ASP A 4 6.02 5.33 12.02
N ALA A 5 6.62 4.18 11.72
CA ALA A 5 6.10 3.26 10.73
C ALA A 5 4.72 2.69 11.11
N THR A 6 4.50 2.45 12.40
CA THR A 6 3.23 1.89 12.87
C THR A 6 2.06 2.84 12.61
N THR A 7 2.23 4.13 12.92
CA THR A 7 1.18 5.13 12.68
C THR A 7 0.91 5.30 11.19
N ILE A 8 1.96 5.31 10.37
CA ILE A 8 1.83 5.41 8.90
C ILE A 8 1.09 4.19 8.36
N LEU A 9 1.50 2.99 8.77
CA LEU A 9 0.86 1.75 8.34
C LEU A 9 -0.63 1.74 8.71
N ASN A 10 -0.94 2.16 9.94
CA ASN A 10 -2.33 2.22 10.41
C ASN A 10 -3.17 3.22 9.59
N ALA A 11 -2.59 4.33 9.15
CA ALA A 11 -3.29 5.29 8.30
C ALA A 11 -3.62 4.67 6.93
N VAL A 12 -2.69 3.92 6.35
CA VAL A 12 -2.90 3.23 5.08
C VAL A 12 -3.98 2.16 5.22
N VAL A 13 -3.93 1.36 6.28
CA VAL A 13 -4.96 0.37 6.60
C VAL A 13 -6.33 1.05 6.79
N GLY A 14 -6.35 2.19 7.48
CA GLY A 14 -7.56 2.97 7.72
C GLY A 14 -8.26 3.41 6.44
N HIS A 15 -7.51 3.86 5.44
CA HIS A 15 -8.07 4.21 4.13
C HIS A 15 -8.70 3.00 3.44
N ALA A 16 -8.05 1.84 3.51
CA ALA A 16 -8.59 0.62 2.94
C ALA A 16 -9.90 0.21 3.63
N LEU A 17 -9.94 0.25 4.96
CA LEU A 17 -11.15 -0.04 5.73
C LEU A 17 -12.28 0.93 5.40
N ALA A 18 -11.98 2.22 5.29
CA ALA A 18 -12.97 3.25 5.01
C ALA A 18 -13.56 3.15 3.60
N SER A 19 -12.87 2.48 2.66
CA SER A 19 -13.35 2.33 1.29
C SER A 19 -14.60 1.48 1.18
N GLY A 20 -14.82 0.55 2.12
CA GLY A 20 -15.97 -0.34 2.13
C GLY A 20 -15.89 -1.52 1.17
N TYR A 21 -14.79 -1.68 0.44
CA TYR A 21 -14.63 -2.76 -0.57
C TYR A 21 -14.09 -4.06 0.01
N PHE A 22 -13.55 -4.05 1.24
CA PHE A 22 -12.83 -5.19 1.79
C PHE A 22 -13.55 -5.81 2.97
N GLU A 23 -13.66 -7.12 3.00
CA GLU A 23 -14.16 -7.86 4.15
C GLU A 23 -13.17 -7.83 5.31
N GLN A 24 -11.86 -7.78 4.98
CA GLN A 24 -10.79 -7.76 5.97
C GLN A 24 -9.59 -7.00 5.43
N VAL A 25 -8.93 -6.23 6.27
CA VAL A 25 -7.67 -5.56 5.95
C VAL A 25 -6.65 -5.89 7.03
N ASN A 26 -5.55 -6.50 6.64
CA ASN A 26 -4.46 -6.88 7.54
C ASN A 26 -3.31 -5.88 7.42
N GLY A 27 -2.70 -5.51 8.55
CA GLY A 27 -1.53 -4.65 8.59
C GLY A 27 -0.20 -5.42 8.51
N HIS A 28 -0.21 -6.59 7.88
CA HIS A 28 0.97 -7.46 7.72
C HIS A 28 0.75 -8.37 6.52
N GLU A 29 1.84 -8.95 6.03
CA GLU A 29 1.74 -9.98 5.00
C GLU A 29 0.94 -11.16 5.52
N PRO A 30 -0.05 -11.69 4.74
CA PRO A 30 -0.91 -12.76 5.22
C PRO A 30 -0.13 -14.04 5.51
N LEU A 31 -0.38 -14.63 6.67
CA LEU A 31 0.18 -15.92 7.06
C LEU A 31 -0.73 -17.09 6.71
N SER A 32 -1.99 -16.81 6.42
CA SER A 32 -2.99 -17.81 6.04
C SER A 32 -3.82 -17.27 4.88
N PRO A 33 -4.40 -18.14 4.05
CA PRO A 33 -5.19 -17.69 2.90
C PRO A 33 -6.45 -16.96 3.35
N PRO A 34 -6.85 -15.90 2.60
CA PRO A 34 -8.14 -15.26 2.78
C PRO A 34 -9.27 -16.26 2.50
N THR A 35 -10.41 -16.08 3.15
CA THR A 35 -11.53 -17.05 3.05
C THR A 35 -12.50 -16.73 1.92
N THR A 36 -13.08 -15.52 1.92
CA THR A 36 -14.11 -15.11 0.95
C THR A 36 -14.00 -13.64 0.65
N GLY A 37 -14.62 -13.21 -0.44
CA GLY A 37 -14.70 -11.81 -0.81
C GLY A 37 -13.35 -11.18 -1.14
N VAL A 38 -13.32 -9.85 -1.17
CA VAL A 38 -12.08 -9.10 -1.40
C VAL A 38 -11.43 -8.80 -0.05
N THR A 39 -10.20 -9.22 0.11
CA THR A 39 -9.40 -8.91 1.29
C THR A 39 -8.16 -8.13 0.87
N ALA A 40 -7.63 -7.35 1.81
CA ALA A 40 -6.42 -6.58 1.57
C ALA A 40 -5.40 -6.84 2.68
N ALA A 41 -4.14 -6.72 2.34
CA ALA A 41 -3.05 -6.75 3.30
C ALA A 41 -2.06 -5.64 2.96
N VAL A 42 -1.50 -5.01 3.99
CA VAL A 42 -0.56 -3.90 3.86
C VAL A 42 0.70 -4.27 4.62
N TRP A 43 1.85 -4.18 3.97
CA TRP A 43 3.14 -4.39 4.64
C TRP A 43 4.25 -3.58 3.95
N THR A 44 5.39 -3.47 4.63
CA THR A 44 6.54 -2.73 4.10
C THR A 44 7.27 -3.55 3.05
N GLU A 45 7.54 -2.92 1.91
CA GLU A 45 8.39 -3.50 0.86
C GLU A 45 9.84 -3.03 1.01
N GLU A 46 10.02 -1.70 1.13
CA GLU A 46 11.35 -1.10 1.07
C GLU A 46 11.38 0.19 1.87
N ILE A 47 12.53 0.48 2.46
CA ILE A 47 12.80 1.76 3.10
C ILE A 47 14.21 2.19 2.72
N GLY A 48 14.37 3.46 2.38
CA GLY A 48 15.66 4.01 2.02
C GLY A 48 15.61 5.53 1.93
N PRO A 49 16.73 6.18 1.59
CA PRO A 49 16.74 7.62 1.41
C PRO A 49 16.00 8.05 0.15
N ALA A 50 15.29 9.17 0.24
CA ALA A 50 14.69 9.81 -0.92
C ALA A 50 15.73 10.75 -1.53
N ARG A 51 16.29 10.37 -2.66
CA ARG A 51 17.29 11.16 -3.36
C ARG A 51 16.69 12.48 -3.86
N GLY A 52 17.45 13.55 -3.77
CA GLY A 52 17.04 14.86 -4.23
C GLY A 52 16.26 15.69 -3.22
N THR A 53 15.76 15.10 -2.13
CA THR A 53 15.11 15.84 -1.07
C THR A 53 15.87 15.83 0.24
N SER A 54 16.91 14.99 0.35
CA SER A 54 17.74 14.92 1.55
C SER A 54 18.63 16.16 1.66
N GLY A 55 18.69 16.73 2.86
CA GLY A 55 19.57 17.86 3.16
C GLY A 55 20.93 17.41 3.65
N LEU A 56 21.75 18.39 4.08
CA LEU A 56 23.07 18.12 4.63
C LEU A 56 23.00 17.53 6.04
N ASP A 57 21.99 17.93 6.81
CA ASP A 57 21.88 17.59 8.23
C ASP A 57 20.87 16.49 8.49
N SER A 58 19.90 16.31 7.61
CA SER A 58 18.86 15.31 7.76
C SER A 58 18.52 14.66 6.42
N THR A 59 17.99 13.48 6.48
CA THR A 59 17.65 12.67 5.30
C THR A 59 16.14 12.47 5.24
N SER A 60 15.55 12.72 4.07
CA SER A 60 14.18 12.31 3.79
C SER A 60 14.16 10.83 3.42
N ALA A 61 13.21 10.09 3.96
CA ALA A 61 13.06 8.67 3.67
C ALA A 61 12.03 8.45 2.57
N ARG A 62 12.29 7.44 1.77
CA ARG A 62 11.30 6.84 0.89
C ARG A 62 10.87 5.51 1.47
N LEU A 63 9.60 5.41 1.82
CA LEU A 63 9.01 4.20 2.37
C LEU A 63 8.01 3.66 1.35
N ALA A 64 8.28 2.49 0.81
CA ALA A 64 7.37 1.82 -0.10
C ALA A 64 6.61 0.73 0.64
N LEU A 65 5.30 0.77 0.56
CA LEU A 65 4.41 -0.25 1.11
C LEU A 65 3.77 -1.03 -0.03
N PHE A 66 3.53 -2.31 0.20
CA PHE A 66 2.64 -3.09 -0.63
C PHE A 66 1.23 -3.07 -0.03
N VAL A 67 0.25 -2.83 -0.89
CA VAL A 67 -1.16 -3.04 -0.58
C VAL A 67 -1.64 -4.09 -1.56
N ARG A 68 -1.83 -5.31 -1.10
CA ARG A 68 -2.22 -6.42 -1.96
C ARG A 68 -3.68 -6.80 -1.73
N LEU A 69 -4.43 -6.85 -2.82
CA LEU A 69 -5.82 -7.25 -2.83
C LEU A 69 -5.92 -8.71 -3.28
N TYR A 70 -6.76 -9.48 -2.61
CA TYR A 70 -6.98 -10.91 -2.90
C TYR A 70 -8.45 -11.18 -3.08
N MET A 71 -8.78 -12.01 -4.08
CA MET A 71 -10.12 -12.56 -4.24
C MET A 71 -10.01 -13.99 -4.72
N PRO A 72 -10.72 -14.97 -4.09
CA PRO A 72 -10.69 -16.36 -4.55
C PRO A 72 -11.19 -16.46 -5.99
N MET A 73 -10.49 -17.24 -6.83
CA MET A 73 -10.90 -17.46 -8.22
C MET A 73 -12.22 -18.21 -8.33
N ALA A 74 -12.60 -18.95 -7.30
CA ALA A 74 -13.88 -19.66 -7.26
C ALA A 74 -15.07 -18.75 -6.92
N GLN A 75 -14.84 -17.46 -6.71
CA GLN A 75 -15.90 -16.47 -6.42
C GLN A 75 -16.89 -16.41 -7.57
N LEU A 76 -18.19 -16.45 -7.28
CA LEU A 76 -19.25 -16.36 -8.29
C LEU A 76 -20.02 -15.05 -8.14
N PRO A 77 -20.41 -14.43 -9.27
CA PRO A 77 -20.08 -14.79 -10.66
C PRO A 77 -18.59 -14.49 -10.97
N SER A 78 -17.97 -15.37 -11.73
CA SER A 78 -16.53 -15.28 -11.99
C SER A 78 -16.13 -14.04 -12.82
N ASP A 79 -16.97 -13.58 -13.72
CA ASP A 79 -16.72 -12.38 -14.53
C ASP A 79 -16.90 -11.07 -13.75
N ALA A 80 -17.31 -11.12 -12.48
CA ALA A 80 -17.31 -9.95 -11.59
C ALA A 80 -15.97 -9.76 -10.84
N ILE A 81 -15.05 -10.74 -10.90
CA ILE A 81 -13.81 -10.69 -10.12
C ILE A 81 -12.96 -9.48 -10.51
N ASP A 82 -12.59 -9.36 -11.77
CA ASP A 82 -11.75 -8.23 -12.22
C ASP A 82 -12.47 -6.88 -12.08
N PRO A 83 -13.74 -6.71 -12.48
CA PRO A 83 -14.44 -5.46 -12.23
C PRO A 83 -14.48 -5.05 -10.76
N ASN A 84 -14.71 -5.99 -9.84
CA ASN A 84 -14.74 -5.70 -8.41
C ASN A 84 -13.34 -5.32 -7.89
N MET A 85 -12.29 -6.00 -8.34
CA MET A 85 -10.92 -5.68 -7.98
C MET A 85 -10.52 -4.31 -8.51
N MET A 86 -10.87 -3.98 -9.74
CA MET A 86 -10.58 -2.67 -10.34
C MET A 86 -11.29 -1.54 -9.62
N ALA A 87 -12.54 -1.74 -9.20
CA ALA A 87 -13.29 -0.75 -8.43
C ALA A 87 -12.62 -0.50 -7.08
N ALA A 88 -12.16 -1.55 -6.40
CA ALA A 88 -11.44 -1.43 -5.14
C ALA A 88 -10.12 -0.69 -5.30
N ILE A 89 -9.35 -0.99 -6.35
CA ILE A 89 -8.08 -0.31 -6.64
C ILE A 89 -8.31 1.17 -6.93
N ASP A 90 -9.29 1.49 -7.75
CA ASP A 90 -9.63 2.88 -8.07
C ASP A 90 -10.00 3.66 -6.80
N ALA A 91 -10.78 3.06 -5.91
CA ALA A 91 -11.13 3.67 -4.62
C ALA A 91 -9.88 3.94 -3.77
N LEU A 92 -8.95 3.01 -3.72
CA LEU A 92 -7.69 3.19 -2.96
C LEU A 92 -6.80 4.25 -3.60
N PHE A 93 -6.64 4.25 -4.92
CA PHE A 93 -5.86 5.27 -5.61
C PHE A 93 -6.46 6.65 -5.39
N THR A 94 -7.78 6.77 -5.44
CA THR A 94 -8.48 8.02 -5.15
C THR A 94 -8.23 8.47 -3.71
N ALA A 95 -8.32 7.57 -2.76
CA ALA A 95 -8.11 7.89 -1.34
C ALA A 95 -6.67 8.35 -1.06
N TYR A 96 -5.68 7.61 -1.59
CA TYR A 96 -4.27 7.97 -1.37
C TYR A 96 -3.86 9.23 -2.12
N SER A 97 -4.44 9.48 -3.28
CA SER A 97 -4.20 10.73 -4.02
C SER A 97 -4.87 11.91 -3.35
N GLY A 98 -6.08 11.72 -2.81
CA GLY A 98 -6.84 12.77 -2.13
C GLY A 98 -6.28 13.14 -0.76
N ASP A 99 -5.64 12.19 -0.08
CA ASP A 99 -4.96 12.40 1.20
C ASP A 99 -3.47 12.10 1.05
N PHE A 100 -2.81 12.79 0.15
CA PHE A 100 -1.42 12.49 -0.22
C PHE A 100 -0.41 12.77 0.90
N GLU A 101 -0.83 13.41 1.97
CA GLU A 101 -0.02 13.63 3.17
C GLU A 101 -0.36 12.65 4.30
N LEU A 102 -1.34 11.77 4.10
CA LEU A 102 -1.87 10.83 5.10
C LEU A 102 -2.15 11.53 6.45
N GLY A 103 -2.93 12.61 6.38
CA GLY A 103 -3.27 13.38 7.58
C GLY A 103 -2.07 14.12 8.19
N GLY A 104 -1.03 14.37 7.44
CA GLY A 104 0.17 15.05 7.90
C GLY A 104 1.27 14.13 8.41
N LEU A 105 1.11 12.80 8.28
CA LEU A 105 2.11 11.83 8.73
C LEU A 105 3.31 11.71 7.79
N VAL A 106 3.10 12.01 6.51
CA VAL A 106 4.14 11.95 5.49
C VAL A 106 4.17 13.26 4.74
N ARG A 107 5.29 13.52 4.05
CA ARG A 107 5.40 14.70 3.19
C ARG A 107 4.45 14.56 1.99
N GLU A 108 4.48 13.40 1.34
CA GLU A 108 3.64 13.13 0.17
C GLU A 108 3.61 11.64 -0.15
N VAL A 109 2.56 11.25 -0.85
CA VAL A 109 2.56 10.02 -1.63
C VAL A 109 3.24 10.35 -2.96
N ASP A 110 4.26 9.59 -3.33
CA ASP A 110 5.05 9.82 -4.56
C ASP A 110 4.27 9.31 -5.78
N LEU A 111 3.23 10.04 -6.14
CA LEU A 111 2.23 9.59 -7.13
C LEU A 111 2.84 9.26 -8.48
N LEU A 112 3.77 10.08 -8.95
CA LEU A 112 4.34 9.97 -10.28
C LEU A 112 5.73 9.34 -10.30
N GLY A 113 6.23 8.92 -9.14
CA GLY A 113 7.51 8.25 -9.06
C GLY A 113 8.71 9.19 -9.19
N SER A 114 8.64 10.38 -8.57
CA SER A 114 9.76 11.34 -8.60
C SER A 114 11.03 10.77 -7.97
N TYR A 115 10.90 9.84 -7.03
CA TYR A 115 12.01 9.27 -6.27
C TYR A 115 12.14 7.76 -6.44
N GLY A 116 11.37 7.15 -7.33
CA GLY A 116 11.39 5.71 -7.57
C GLY A 116 10.15 5.25 -8.30
N ALA A 117 9.63 4.06 -7.97
CA ALA A 117 8.41 3.55 -8.59
C ALA A 117 7.19 4.41 -8.20
N PRO A 118 6.29 4.70 -9.14
CA PRO A 118 5.11 5.50 -8.85
C PRO A 118 4.04 4.70 -8.09
N LEU A 119 2.99 5.40 -7.65
CA LEU A 119 1.77 4.75 -7.19
C LEU A 119 1.19 3.95 -8.35
N SER A 120 1.20 2.64 -8.23
CA SER A 120 0.84 1.74 -9.33
C SER A 120 0.33 0.42 -8.78
N GLY A 121 -0.39 -0.32 -9.62
CA GLY A 121 -0.87 -1.64 -9.27
C GLY A 121 -0.56 -2.64 -10.37
N ARG A 122 -0.30 -3.87 -9.98
CA ARG A 122 0.02 -4.96 -10.90
C ARG A 122 -0.84 -6.17 -10.59
N ALA A 123 -1.49 -6.69 -11.62
CA ALA A 123 -2.31 -7.89 -11.53
C ALA A 123 -1.45 -9.15 -11.50
N GLY A 124 -1.93 -10.18 -10.83
CA GLY A 124 -1.27 -11.47 -10.79
C GLY A 124 -2.19 -12.56 -10.26
N TYR A 125 -1.60 -13.70 -10.04
CA TYR A 125 -2.28 -14.86 -9.46
C TYR A 125 -1.44 -15.41 -8.33
N LEU A 126 -2.10 -15.95 -7.31
CA LEU A 126 -1.45 -16.58 -6.18
C LEU A 126 -2.15 -17.89 -5.90
N LYS A 127 -1.38 -18.96 -5.71
CA LYS A 127 -1.90 -20.24 -5.25
C LYS A 127 -1.36 -20.52 -3.85
N THR A 128 -2.26 -20.71 -2.90
CA THR A 128 -1.88 -21.04 -1.53
C THR A 128 -2.90 -22.03 -0.95
N SER A 129 -2.41 -23.05 -0.25
CA SER A 129 -3.24 -24.11 0.35
C SER A 129 -4.20 -24.74 -0.65
N GLY A 130 -3.79 -24.88 -1.92
CA GLY A 130 -4.61 -25.48 -2.97
C GLY A 130 -5.70 -24.57 -3.54
N VAL A 131 -5.75 -23.30 -3.14
CA VAL A 131 -6.74 -22.33 -3.61
C VAL A 131 -6.04 -21.29 -4.47
N ASP A 132 -6.63 -20.99 -5.63
CA ASP A 132 -6.15 -19.96 -6.54
C ASP A 132 -6.82 -18.63 -6.24
N TYR A 133 -6.02 -17.58 -6.19
CA TYR A 133 -6.48 -16.21 -5.96
C TYR A 133 -6.09 -15.30 -7.11
N ARG A 134 -7.01 -14.43 -7.50
CA ARG A 134 -6.68 -13.25 -8.29
C ARG A 134 -6.14 -12.20 -7.33
N VAL A 135 -4.98 -11.66 -7.63
CA VAL A 135 -4.37 -10.64 -6.78
C VAL A 135 -4.00 -9.40 -7.59
N PHE A 136 -4.04 -8.25 -6.92
CA PHE A 136 -3.46 -7.00 -7.40
C PHE A 136 -2.56 -6.48 -6.30
N THR A 137 -1.34 -6.13 -6.64
CA THR A 137 -0.38 -5.56 -5.71
C THR A 137 -0.17 -4.10 -6.05
N ILE A 138 -0.56 -3.22 -5.13
CA ILE A 138 -0.33 -1.78 -5.25
C ILE A 138 1.01 -1.48 -4.59
N THR A 139 1.86 -0.73 -5.30
CA THR A 139 3.04 -0.11 -4.71
C THR A 139 2.64 1.29 -4.26
N LEU A 140 2.71 1.53 -2.96
CA LEU A 140 2.38 2.82 -2.34
C LEU A 140 3.68 3.45 -1.85
N PRO A 141 4.27 4.38 -2.62
CA PRO A 141 5.51 5.04 -2.22
C PRO A 141 5.22 6.30 -1.43
N LEU A 142 5.88 6.43 -0.28
CA LEU A 142 5.72 7.56 0.62
C LEU A 142 7.05 8.27 0.81
N VAL A 143 7.02 9.59 0.99
CA VAL A 143 8.20 10.39 1.32
C VAL A 143 7.99 11.02 2.69
N VAL A 144 8.92 10.78 3.59
CA VAL A 144 8.90 11.31 4.95
C VAL A 144 10.14 12.18 5.15
N ASN A 145 9.93 13.43 5.54
CA ASN A 145 11.01 14.41 5.69
C ASN A 145 11.70 14.34 7.05
N ASP A 146 12.92 14.86 7.08
CA ASP A 146 13.66 15.19 8.31
C ASP A 146 13.87 14.00 9.25
N LEU A 147 14.16 12.86 8.65
CA LEU A 147 14.59 11.68 9.38
C LEU A 147 16.11 11.59 9.40
N TRP A 148 16.65 10.76 10.26
CA TRP A 148 18.05 10.35 10.28
C TRP A 148 19.03 11.53 10.14
N GLU A 149 19.04 12.39 11.15
CA GLU A 149 19.96 13.52 11.20
C GLU A 149 21.41 13.04 11.20
N GLN A 150 22.23 13.73 10.41
CA GLN A 150 23.67 13.48 10.43
C GLN A 150 24.26 14.19 11.64
N VAL A 151 24.97 13.43 12.46
CA VAL A 151 25.65 13.92 13.64
C VAL A 151 27.15 13.93 13.36
N SER A 152 27.76 15.09 13.44
CA SER A 152 29.21 15.25 13.24
C SER A 152 30.00 14.97 14.53
#